data_451fa5d56f961378ccd74205563a30bb
#
_entry.id   451fa5d56f961378ccd74205563a30bb
#
_cell.length_a   1.000
_cell.length_b   1.000
_cell.length_c   1.000
_cell.angle_alpha   90.00
_cell.angle_beta   90.00
_cell.angle_gamma   90.00
#
_symmetry.space_group_name_H-M   'P 1'
#
loop_
_entity.id
_entity.type
_entity.pdbx_description
1 polymer ?
#
loop_
_entity_poly.entity_id
_entity_poly.type
_entity_poly.pdbx_seq_one_letter_code
_entity_poly.pdbx_strand_id
1 'polypeptide(L)'
;LPVMRRGKLVGIITESDLFDVFLELLMAQEAGLRLTVLAPYVKGSMAQIASAISQAGGLIHSLNSFVPEDPEQWGCILKVADISREKLLEAVEPLVLEVLDVREVEE
;
A
#
# COMPACT_ATOMS: atom_id res chain seq x y z
N LEU A 1 -10.73 -16.07 8.89
CA LEU A 1 -12.06 -15.62 8.45
C LEU A 1 -12.69 -16.67 7.56
N PRO A 2 -13.74 -17.32 8.01
CA PRO A 2 -14.45 -18.26 7.16
C PRO A 2 -15.23 -17.54 6.07
N VAL A 3 -15.16 -18.07 4.88
CA VAL A 3 -15.85 -17.51 3.73
C VAL A 3 -17.10 -18.32 3.46
N MET A 4 -18.23 -17.64 3.52
CA MET A 4 -19.53 -18.27 3.27
C MET A 4 -20.07 -17.78 1.93
N ARG A 5 -20.61 -18.70 1.17
CA ARG A 5 -21.27 -18.38 -0.09
C ARG A 5 -22.55 -19.20 -0.18
N ARG A 6 -23.67 -18.50 -0.34
CA ARG A 6 -24.99 -19.13 -0.40
C ARG A 6 -25.28 -19.99 0.84
N GLY A 7 -24.85 -19.50 2.01
CA GLY A 7 -25.02 -20.19 3.26
C GLY A 7 -24.10 -21.36 3.50
N LYS A 8 -23.16 -21.62 2.61
CA LYS A 8 -22.21 -22.70 2.76
C LYS A 8 -20.80 -22.18 2.97
N LEU A 9 -20.08 -22.90 3.80
CA LEU A 9 -18.65 -22.61 3.96
C LEU A 9 -17.92 -23.05 2.69
N VAL A 10 -17.37 -22.07 1.96
CA VAL A 10 -16.66 -22.33 0.72
C VAL A 10 -15.18 -22.59 0.96
N GLY A 11 -14.64 -22.02 2.03
CA GLY A 11 -13.25 -22.17 2.37
C GLY A 11 -12.92 -21.33 3.58
N ILE A 12 -11.67 -21.30 3.92
CA ILE A 12 -11.17 -20.45 4.99
C ILE A 12 -10.15 -19.50 4.38
N ILE A 13 -10.42 -18.21 4.50
CA ILE A 13 -9.50 -17.17 4.07
C ILE A 13 -9.11 -16.37 5.30
N THR A 14 -7.82 -16.20 5.54
CA THR A 14 -7.35 -15.37 6.63
C THR A 14 -7.64 -13.91 6.31
N GLU A 15 -7.62 -13.05 7.34
CA GLU A 15 -7.82 -11.62 7.13
C GLU A 15 -6.75 -11.05 6.18
N SER A 16 -5.52 -11.54 6.28
CA SER A 16 -4.43 -11.12 5.39
C SER A 16 -4.71 -11.51 3.95
N ASP A 17 -5.17 -12.73 3.71
CA ASP A 17 -5.50 -13.21 2.37
C ASP A 17 -6.65 -12.42 1.76
N LEU A 18 -7.67 -12.15 2.56
CA LEU A 18 -8.80 -11.35 2.12
C LEU A 18 -8.37 -9.93 1.77
N PHE A 19 -7.50 -9.35 2.56
CA PHE A 19 -6.96 -8.03 2.32
C PHE A 19 -6.18 -7.98 1.02
N ASP A 20 -5.34 -8.98 0.76
CA ASP A 20 -4.58 -9.08 -0.48
C ASP A 20 -5.49 -9.17 -1.71
N VAL A 21 -6.55 -9.97 -1.60
CA VAL A 21 -7.53 -10.08 -2.69
C VAL A 21 -8.20 -8.73 -2.96
N PHE A 22 -8.59 -8.02 -1.92
CA PHE A 22 -9.17 -6.69 -2.04
C PHE A 22 -8.21 -5.73 -2.73
N LEU A 23 -6.95 -5.74 -2.32
CA LEU A 23 -5.95 -4.86 -2.93
C LEU A 23 -5.78 -5.15 -4.42
N GLU A 24 -5.74 -6.42 -4.78
CA GLU A 24 -5.63 -6.79 -6.19
C GLU A 24 -6.82 -6.32 -7.00
N LEU A 25 -8.02 -6.45 -6.44
CA LEU A 25 -9.23 -6.00 -7.13
C LEU A 25 -9.27 -4.48 -7.29
N LEU A 26 -8.83 -3.75 -6.26
CA LEU A 26 -8.86 -2.29 -6.28
C LEU A 26 -7.78 -1.70 -7.17
N MET A 27 -6.63 -2.36 -7.26
CA MET A 27 -5.45 -1.80 -7.92
C MET A 27 -5.09 -2.49 -9.23
N ALA A 28 -5.79 -3.54 -9.60
CA ALA A 28 -5.42 -4.40 -10.72
C ALA A 28 -5.49 -3.71 -12.09
N GLN A 29 -6.26 -2.64 -12.19
CA GLN A 29 -6.52 -2.01 -13.49
C GLN A 29 -5.58 -0.87 -13.82
N GLU A 30 -4.63 -0.59 -12.95
CA GLU A 30 -3.72 0.52 -13.15
C GLU A 30 -2.28 0.03 -13.07
N ALA A 31 -1.52 0.26 -14.12
CA ALA A 31 -0.10 -0.03 -14.13
C ALA A 31 0.65 0.98 -13.26
N GLY A 32 1.72 0.56 -12.65
CA GLY A 32 2.53 1.43 -11.82
C GLY A 32 3.33 0.66 -10.80
N LEU A 33 3.88 1.37 -9.84
CA LEU A 33 4.61 0.78 -8.73
C LEU A 33 3.69 0.67 -7.52
N ARG A 34 3.66 -0.50 -6.90
CA ARG A 34 2.96 -0.70 -5.65
C ARG A 34 3.97 -0.67 -4.52
N LEU A 35 3.85 0.34 -3.68
CA LEU A 35 4.75 0.56 -2.56
C LEU A 35 4.03 0.26 -1.25
N THR A 36 4.64 -0.58 -0.42
CA THR A 36 4.12 -0.89 0.91
C THR A 36 5.17 -0.45 1.93
N VAL A 37 4.78 0.41 2.84
CA VAL A 37 5.69 0.97 3.83
C VAL A 37 5.06 0.95 5.23
N LEU A 38 5.94 0.99 6.24
CA LEU A 38 5.55 1.28 7.61
C LEU A 38 5.99 2.70 7.92
N ALA A 39 5.08 3.52 8.38
CA ALA A 39 5.34 4.91 8.71
C ALA A 39 5.07 5.16 10.20
N PRO A 40 5.64 6.23 10.78
CA PRO A 40 5.31 6.59 12.15
C PRO A 40 3.82 6.94 12.28
N TYR A 41 3.20 6.48 13.35
CA TYR A 41 1.80 6.77 13.62
C TYR A 41 1.67 8.15 14.26
N VAL A 42 1.88 9.17 13.44
CA VAL A 42 1.79 10.57 13.86
C VAL A 42 0.99 11.36 12.83
N LYS A 43 0.41 12.46 13.26
CA LYS A 43 -0.36 13.32 12.36
C LYS A 43 0.51 13.85 11.25
N GLY A 44 -0.02 13.82 10.04
CA GLY A 44 0.67 14.35 8.88
C GLY A 44 1.66 13.40 8.23
N SER A 45 1.90 12.22 8.79
CA SER A 45 2.85 11.27 8.23
C SER A 45 2.49 10.87 6.81
N MET A 46 1.22 10.51 6.58
CA MET A 46 0.77 10.11 5.24
C MET A 46 0.78 11.29 4.27
N ALA A 47 0.43 12.48 4.76
CA ALA A 47 0.47 13.68 3.94
C ALA A 47 1.88 14.02 3.50
N GLN A 48 2.86 13.83 4.36
CA GLN A 48 4.27 14.04 4.01
C GLN A 48 4.74 13.07 2.95
N ILE A 49 4.37 11.80 3.08
CA ILE A 49 4.71 10.78 2.11
C ILE A 49 4.10 11.11 0.74
N ALA A 50 2.82 11.43 0.72
CA ALA A 50 2.12 11.77 -0.51
C ALA A 50 2.73 13.02 -1.17
N SER A 51 3.04 14.03 -0.38
CA SER A 51 3.65 15.26 -0.86
C SER A 51 5.03 15.00 -1.48
N ALA A 52 5.85 14.19 -0.81
CA ALA A 52 7.17 13.85 -1.31
C ALA A 52 7.11 13.12 -2.65
N ILE A 53 6.17 12.20 -2.79
CA ILE A 53 5.98 11.46 -4.03
C ILE A 53 5.53 12.40 -5.15
N SER A 54 4.60 13.29 -4.86
CA SER A 54 4.13 14.27 -5.84
C SER A 54 5.24 15.21 -6.27
N GLN A 55 6.06 15.67 -5.35
CA GLN A 55 7.18 16.54 -5.66
C GLN A 55 8.24 15.85 -6.49
N ALA A 56 8.39 14.56 -6.33
CA ALA A 56 9.31 13.76 -7.13
C ALA A 56 8.77 13.43 -8.53
N GLY A 57 7.55 13.83 -8.83
CA GLY A 57 6.95 13.62 -10.13
C GLY A 57 5.99 12.44 -10.22
N GLY A 58 5.77 11.76 -9.12
CA GLY A 58 4.86 10.61 -9.10
C GLY A 58 3.40 11.01 -9.11
N LEU A 59 2.59 10.19 -9.77
CA LEU A 59 1.14 10.32 -9.76
C LEU A 59 0.57 9.22 -8.88
N ILE A 60 -0.06 9.60 -7.79
CA ILE A 60 -0.64 8.63 -6.85
C ILE A 60 -2.03 8.25 -7.33
N HIS A 61 -2.19 7.00 -7.72
CA HIS A 61 -3.48 6.46 -8.14
C HIS A 61 -4.32 6.04 -6.94
N SER A 62 -3.69 5.47 -5.94
CA SER A 62 -4.40 5.04 -4.75
C SER A 62 -3.49 5.06 -3.54
N LEU A 63 -4.11 5.26 -2.39
CA LEU A 63 -3.42 5.26 -1.12
C LEU A 63 -4.34 4.60 -0.10
N ASN A 64 -3.87 3.53 0.50
CA ASN A 64 -4.63 2.79 1.50
C ASN A 64 -3.77 2.61 2.74
N SER A 65 -4.41 2.49 3.88
CA SER A 65 -3.73 2.24 5.13
C SER A 65 -4.18 0.91 5.72
N PHE A 66 -3.31 0.31 6.49
CA PHE A 66 -3.64 -0.87 7.27
C PHE A 66 -2.99 -0.75 8.65
N VAL A 67 -3.53 -1.49 9.61
CA VAL A 67 -3.03 -1.45 10.98
C VAL A 67 -2.06 -2.61 11.19
N PRO A 68 -0.75 -2.32 11.37
CA PRO A 68 0.22 -3.36 11.68
C PRO A 68 0.09 -3.81 13.13
N GLU A 69 0.86 -4.82 13.51
CA GLU A 69 0.84 -5.32 14.89
C GLU A 69 1.32 -4.27 15.90
N ASP A 70 2.30 -3.47 15.52
CA ASP A 70 2.83 -2.43 16.39
C ASP A 70 1.94 -1.20 16.33
N PRO A 71 1.33 -0.78 17.45
CA PRO A 71 0.41 0.36 17.44
C PRO A 71 1.10 1.71 17.23
N GLU A 72 2.41 1.77 17.28
CA GLU A 72 3.16 2.99 17.01
C GLU A 72 3.47 3.18 15.52
N GLN A 73 3.09 2.21 14.71
CA GLN A 73 3.35 2.22 13.28
C GLN A 73 2.06 2.30 12.50
N TRP A 74 2.16 2.84 11.32
CA TRP A 74 1.07 2.94 10.38
C TRP A 74 1.48 2.28 9.07
N GLY A 75 0.70 1.30 8.61
CA GLY A 75 0.96 0.67 7.33
C GLY A 75 0.31 1.46 6.21
N CYS A 76 1.05 1.69 5.14
CA CYS A 76 0.55 2.40 3.97
C CYS A 76 0.86 1.61 2.71
N ILE A 77 -0.12 1.52 1.83
CA ILE A 77 0.05 0.91 0.53
C ILE A 77 -0.35 1.95 -0.51
N LEU A 78 0.58 2.25 -1.40
CA LEU A 78 0.36 3.26 -2.43
C LEU A 78 0.58 2.63 -3.80
N LYS A 79 -0.22 3.06 -4.76
CA LYS A 79 0.03 2.77 -6.15
C LYS A 79 0.39 4.06 -6.85
N VAL A 80 1.56 4.09 -7.46
CA VAL A 80 2.15 5.31 -8.00
C VAL A 80 2.60 5.07 -9.43
N ALA A 81 2.28 6.01 -10.29
CA ALA A 81 2.69 5.98 -11.70
C ALA A 81 3.63 7.16 -11.99
N ASP A 82 4.22 7.12 -13.17
CA ASP A 82 5.05 8.21 -13.70
C ASP A 82 6.30 8.53 -12.90
N ILE A 83 6.79 7.57 -12.14
CA ILE A 83 8.00 7.72 -11.35
C ILE A 83 8.81 6.42 -11.41
N SER A 84 10.12 6.53 -11.41
CA SER A 84 10.98 5.36 -11.35
C SER A 84 11.03 4.82 -9.92
N ARG A 85 11.32 3.53 -9.81
CA ARG A 85 11.49 2.88 -8.51
C ARG A 85 12.52 3.60 -7.65
N GLU A 86 13.63 3.99 -8.25
CA GLU A 86 14.72 4.65 -7.53
C GLU A 86 14.28 6.00 -6.97
N LYS A 87 13.60 6.81 -7.78
CA LYS A 87 13.10 8.10 -7.33
C LYS A 87 12.04 7.97 -6.25
N LEU A 88 11.17 6.98 -6.41
CA LEU A 88 10.14 6.72 -5.42
C LEU A 88 10.75 6.36 -4.07
N LEU A 89 11.73 5.47 -4.06
CA LEU A 89 12.40 5.08 -2.82
C LEU A 89 13.16 6.23 -2.20
N GLU A 90 13.87 7.03 -3.01
CA GLU A 90 14.56 8.21 -2.49
C GLU A 90 13.60 9.19 -1.82
N ALA A 91 12.42 9.36 -2.41
CA ALA A 91 11.44 10.31 -1.88
C ALA A 91 10.88 9.86 -0.53
N VAL A 92 10.63 8.56 -0.36
CA VAL A 92 9.94 8.07 0.83
C VAL A 92 10.85 7.61 1.96
N GLU A 93 12.06 7.15 1.66
CA GLU A 93 12.97 6.60 2.68
C GLU A 93 13.15 7.50 3.91
N PRO A 94 13.34 8.81 3.78
CA PRO A 94 13.50 9.65 4.97
C PRO A 94 12.24 9.78 5.82
N LEU A 95 11.10 9.41 5.27
CA LEU A 95 9.79 9.63 5.90
C LEU A 95 9.16 8.37 6.47
N VAL A 96 9.73 7.20 6.15
CA VAL A 96 9.15 5.93 6.57
C VAL A 96 10.08 5.20 7.52
N LEU A 97 9.51 4.30 8.30
CA LEU A 97 10.29 3.45 9.21
C LEU A 97 10.88 2.27 8.47
N GLU A 98 10.14 1.71 7.53
CA GLU A 98 10.57 0.55 6.77
C GLU A 98 9.82 0.48 5.46
N VAL A 99 10.49 0.08 4.40
CA VAL A 99 9.87 -0.25 3.13
C VAL A 99 9.70 -1.77 3.11
N LEU A 100 8.45 -2.21 3.14
CA LEU A 100 8.15 -3.64 3.17
C LEU A 100 8.20 -4.28 1.79
N ASP A 101 7.76 -3.55 0.78
CA ASP A 101 7.68 -4.09 -0.57
C ASP A 101 7.57 -2.97 -1.60
N VAL A 102 8.22 -3.17 -2.72
CA VAL A 102 8.06 -2.34 -3.91
C VAL A 102 7.99 -3.29 -5.09
N ARG A 103 6.89 -3.25 -5.82
CA ARG A 103 6.77 -4.11 -6.99
C ARG A 103 6.09 -3.38 -8.13
N GLU A 104 6.48 -3.74 -9.33
CA GLU A 104 5.88 -3.23 -10.53
C GLU A 104 4.63 -4.01 -10.85
N VAL A 105 3.54 -3.29 -11.10
CA VAL A 105 2.24 -3.90 -11.42
C VAL A 105 1.88 -3.52 -12.85
N GLU A 106 1.60 -4.52 -13.67
CA GLU A 106 1.18 -4.32 -15.05
C GLU A 106 -0.29 -4.68 -15.19
N GLU A 107 -0.94 -4.02 -16.13
CA GLU A 107 -2.32 -4.36 -16.46
C GLU A 107 -2.47 -5.75 -17.08
#